data_49e990d3915990be4f00be64d74188c3
#
_entry.id   49e990d3915990be4f00be64d74188c3
#
_cell.length_a   1.000
_cell.length_b   1.000
_cell.length_c   1.000
_cell.angle_alpha   90.00
_cell.angle_beta   90.00
_cell.angle_gamma   90.00
#
_symmetry.space_group_name_H-M   'P 1'
#
loop_
_entity.id
_entity.type
_entity.pdbx_description
1 polymer ?
#
loop_
_entity_poly.entity_id
_entity_poly.type
_entity_poly.pdbx_seq_one_letter_code
_entity_poly.pdbx_strand_id
1 'polypeptide(L)'
;MSQSPTINETTHLVTGLKENTIANMKKALDIAEEYGVMVSMCLFSHNLMEPNQWGLYNEKLDIEANKKLFTDEGTSAFINNVLIPVVKAIGNHNALMTWEVFNEPEGMTNVGWTTEKLEKATLQKFTNKIAAAIHTENPELLVSTGSVNIQYQKWWNDSELIAAGGESNGTLDFFQTHYYPYYQADAV
;
A
#
# COMPACT_ATOMS: atom_id res chain seq x y z
N MET A 1 9.72 7.94 15.31
CA MET A 1 10.70 6.97 14.77
C MET A 1 10.14 6.46 13.46
N SER A 2 10.90 6.55 12.38
CA SER A 2 10.47 6.04 11.08
C SER A 2 10.35 4.52 11.11
N GLN A 3 9.19 3.99 10.73
CA GLN A 3 8.94 2.54 10.57
C GLN A 3 9.29 2.07 9.14
N SER A 4 10.03 2.88 8.39
CA SER A 4 10.40 2.59 7.00
C SER A 4 11.21 1.29 6.90
N PRO A 5 11.08 0.54 5.81
CA PRO A 5 11.94 -0.59 5.52
C PRO A 5 13.41 -0.15 5.38
N THR A 6 14.33 -1.10 5.48
CA THR A 6 15.72 -0.89 5.14
C THR A 6 15.92 -1.03 3.63
N ILE A 7 16.76 -0.18 3.06
CA ILE A 7 16.99 -0.09 1.62
C ILE A 7 18.49 -0.19 1.37
N ASN A 8 18.89 -0.92 0.34
CA ASN A 8 20.26 -0.93 -0.14
C ASN A 8 20.54 0.37 -0.91
N GLU A 9 21.51 1.16 -0.48
CA GLU A 9 21.83 2.49 -1.05
C GLU A 9 22.29 2.44 -2.52
N THR A 10 22.85 1.32 -2.98
CA THR A 10 23.34 1.17 -4.36
C THR A 10 22.27 0.67 -5.31
N THR A 11 21.47 -0.32 -4.88
CA THR A 11 20.47 -0.98 -5.73
C THR A 11 19.07 -0.41 -5.56
N HIS A 12 18.84 0.40 -4.52
CA HIS A 12 17.54 0.91 -4.07
C HIS A 12 16.51 -0.19 -3.76
N LEU A 13 16.96 -1.43 -3.60
CA LEU A 13 16.08 -2.55 -3.24
C LEU A 13 15.82 -2.57 -1.74
N VAL A 14 14.60 -2.93 -1.39
CA VAL A 14 14.22 -3.19 0.00
C VAL A 14 14.91 -4.45 0.49
N THR A 15 15.61 -4.36 1.62
CA THR A 15 16.41 -5.45 2.20
C THR A 15 15.80 -6.05 3.46
N GLY A 16 14.82 -5.39 4.07
CA GLY A 16 14.15 -5.87 5.27
C GLY A 16 13.44 -4.78 6.05
N LEU A 17 13.25 -5.04 7.33
CA LEU A 17 12.62 -4.14 8.29
C LEU A 17 13.66 -3.63 9.30
N LYS A 18 13.44 -2.42 9.79
CA LYS A 18 14.18 -1.93 10.96
C LYS A 18 13.87 -2.78 12.18
N GLU A 19 14.84 -2.88 13.08
CA GLU A 19 14.67 -3.54 14.37
C GLU A 19 13.40 -3.05 15.08
N ASN A 20 12.70 -3.95 15.74
CA ASN A 20 11.47 -3.70 16.48
C ASN A 20 10.23 -3.28 15.64
N THR A 21 10.29 -3.20 14.31
CA THR A 21 9.13 -2.80 13.50
C THR A 21 7.95 -3.73 13.73
N ILE A 22 8.13 -5.03 13.59
CA ILE A 22 7.04 -6.02 13.79
C ILE A 22 6.54 -6.00 15.25
N ALA A 23 7.45 -5.91 16.22
CA ALA A 23 7.08 -5.85 17.64
C ALA A 23 6.23 -4.60 17.94
N ASN A 24 6.56 -3.46 17.36
CA ASN A 24 5.79 -2.22 17.52
C ASN A 24 4.42 -2.30 16.83
N MET A 25 4.35 -2.92 15.64
CA MET A 25 3.07 -3.14 14.94
C MET A 25 2.17 -4.06 15.77
N LYS A 26 2.70 -5.17 16.27
CA LYS A 26 1.98 -6.08 17.14
C LYS A 26 1.47 -5.37 18.40
N LYS A 27 2.32 -4.60 19.08
CA LYS A 27 1.91 -3.84 20.27
C LYS A 27 0.80 -2.83 19.96
N ALA A 28 0.82 -2.19 18.78
CA ALA A 28 -0.26 -1.29 18.37
C ALA A 28 -1.59 -2.04 18.20
N LEU A 29 -1.55 -3.23 17.60
CA LEU A 29 -2.71 -4.09 17.44
C LEU A 29 -3.20 -4.64 18.79
N ASP A 30 -2.30 -5.06 19.70
CA ASP A 30 -2.66 -5.49 21.07
C ASP A 30 -3.43 -4.38 21.80
N ILE A 31 -2.99 -3.12 21.69
CA ILE A 31 -3.68 -1.96 22.26
C ILE A 31 -5.05 -1.76 21.59
N ALA A 32 -5.12 -1.84 20.26
CA ALA A 32 -6.39 -1.71 19.56
C ALA A 32 -7.40 -2.77 20.00
N GLU A 33 -6.97 -4.01 20.15
CA GLU A 33 -7.80 -5.11 20.65
C GLU A 33 -8.31 -4.84 22.08
N GLU A 34 -7.43 -4.36 22.97
CA GLU A 34 -7.80 -4.00 24.35
C GLU A 34 -8.94 -2.98 24.41
N TYR A 35 -8.96 -2.03 23.45
CA TYR A 35 -9.98 -0.98 23.37
C TYR A 35 -11.14 -1.31 22.40
N GLY A 36 -11.20 -2.53 21.86
CA GLY A 36 -12.23 -2.96 20.92
C GLY A 36 -12.21 -2.23 19.57
N VAL A 37 -11.02 -1.80 19.13
CA VAL A 37 -10.82 -1.08 17.85
C VAL A 37 -10.27 -2.03 16.80
N MET A 38 -10.88 -2.02 15.62
CA MET A 38 -10.36 -2.71 14.43
C MET A 38 -9.45 -1.77 13.63
N VAL A 39 -8.37 -2.32 13.08
CA VAL A 39 -7.34 -1.56 12.37
C VAL A 39 -7.30 -1.97 10.89
N SER A 40 -7.44 -0.99 9.99
CA SER A 40 -7.04 -1.11 8.58
C SER A 40 -5.57 -0.72 8.47
N MET A 41 -4.73 -1.64 8.03
CA MET A 41 -3.28 -1.42 7.93
C MET A 41 -2.92 -0.91 6.54
N CYS A 42 -2.77 0.40 6.38
CA CYS A 42 -2.37 1.00 5.11
C CYS A 42 -0.85 0.84 4.90
N LEU A 43 -0.46 0.25 3.76
CA LEU A 43 0.94 -0.02 3.43
C LEU A 43 1.63 1.21 2.81
N PHE A 44 0.95 1.89 1.90
CA PHE A 44 1.52 2.99 1.13
C PHE A 44 0.54 4.15 0.97
N SER A 45 1.07 5.31 0.56
CA SER A 45 0.27 6.48 0.20
C SER A 45 0.83 7.11 -1.07
N HIS A 46 0.00 7.87 -1.78
CA HIS A 46 0.41 8.67 -2.93
C HIS A 46 1.64 9.55 -2.67
N ASN A 47 1.91 9.89 -1.42
CA ASN A 47 3.08 10.68 -1.00
C ASN A 47 4.42 10.05 -1.43
N LEU A 48 4.47 8.77 -1.76
CA LEU A 48 5.69 8.13 -2.30
C LEU A 48 6.28 8.86 -3.51
N MET A 49 5.43 9.51 -4.31
CA MET A 49 5.83 10.23 -5.53
C MET A 49 5.89 11.75 -5.35
N GLU A 50 5.92 12.24 -4.10
CA GLU A 50 6.07 13.67 -3.79
C GLU A 50 7.42 13.94 -3.09
N PRO A 51 8.45 14.41 -3.82
CA PRO A 51 9.81 14.53 -3.28
C PRO A 51 9.92 15.40 -2.03
N ASN A 52 9.11 16.45 -1.96
CA ASN A 52 9.17 17.43 -0.89
C ASN A 52 8.06 17.27 0.16
N GLN A 53 7.18 16.28 -0.02
CA GLN A 53 5.99 16.07 0.84
C GLN A 53 5.25 17.37 1.21
N TRP A 54 5.16 18.30 0.25
CA TRP A 54 4.55 19.64 0.42
C TRP A 54 5.08 20.41 1.63
N GLY A 55 6.36 20.20 1.98
CA GLY A 55 7.00 20.88 3.12
C GLY A 55 6.59 20.36 4.50
N LEU A 56 5.84 19.25 4.57
CA LEU A 56 5.40 18.67 5.84
C LEU A 56 6.53 17.98 6.61
N TYR A 57 7.58 17.56 5.90
CA TYR A 57 8.73 16.87 6.49
C TYR A 57 10.02 17.54 6.04
N ASN A 58 11.00 17.64 6.96
CA ASN A 58 12.33 18.19 6.66
C ASN A 58 13.22 17.24 5.85
N GLU A 59 12.82 15.97 5.74
CA GLU A 59 13.56 14.96 5.01
C GLU A 59 12.97 14.78 3.61
N LYS A 60 13.85 14.78 2.61
CA LYS A 60 13.47 14.46 1.23
C LYS A 60 13.27 12.95 1.11
N LEU A 61 12.24 12.55 0.40
CA LEU A 61 12.06 11.14 0.01
C LEU A 61 13.08 10.73 -1.03
N ASP A 62 13.55 9.49 -0.94
CA ASP A 62 14.32 8.86 -2.00
C ASP A 62 13.39 8.40 -3.11
N ILE A 63 13.17 9.26 -4.08
CA ILE A 63 12.26 9.00 -5.20
C ILE A 63 12.76 7.85 -6.07
N GLU A 64 14.06 7.68 -6.23
CA GLU A 64 14.60 6.57 -7.03
C GLU A 64 14.34 5.21 -6.34
N ALA A 65 14.48 5.14 -5.02
CA ALA A 65 14.08 3.96 -4.26
C ALA A 65 12.56 3.72 -4.35
N ASN A 66 11.76 4.78 -4.29
CA ASN A 66 10.30 4.66 -4.42
C ASN A 66 9.90 4.19 -5.83
N LYS A 67 10.53 4.70 -6.90
CA LYS A 67 10.33 4.22 -8.26
C LYS A 67 10.79 2.77 -8.42
N LYS A 68 11.93 2.39 -7.81
CA LYS A 68 12.43 1.03 -7.84
C LYS A 68 11.43 0.02 -7.24
N LEU A 69 10.70 0.41 -6.20
CA LEU A 69 9.65 -0.40 -5.57
C LEU A 69 8.62 -0.93 -6.60
N PHE A 70 8.28 -0.14 -7.60
CA PHE A 70 7.28 -0.47 -8.63
C PHE A 70 7.83 -1.27 -9.82
N THR A 71 9.10 -1.60 -9.85
CA THR A 71 9.67 -2.56 -10.81
C THR A 71 9.39 -3.99 -10.33
N ASP A 72 9.48 -4.98 -11.25
CA ASP A 72 9.28 -6.39 -10.88
C ASP A 72 10.25 -6.86 -9.80
N GLU A 73 11.52 -6.45 -9.91
CA GLU A 73 12.55 -6.75 -8.94
C GLU A 73 12.28 -6.07 -7.59
N GLY A 74 11.93 -4.79 -7.60
CA GLY A 74 11.64 -4.02 -6.39
C GLY A 74 10.37 -4.51 -5.67
N THR A 75 9.31 -4.80 -6.42
CA THR A 75 8.08 -5.39 -5.88
C THR A 75 8.36 -6.75 -5.23
N SER A 76 9.13 -7.61 -5.91
CA SER A 76 9.51 -8.92 -5.38
C SER A 76 10.38 -8.80 -4.12
N ALA A 77 11.33 -7.87 -4.11
CA ALA A 77 12.17 -7.61 -2.93
C ALA A 77 11.32 -7.13 -1.74
N PHE A 78 10.37 -6.22 -1.95
CA PHE A 78 9.45 -5.77 -0.90
C PHE A 78 8.58 -6.92 -0.38
N ILE A 79 7.97 -7.70 -1.27
CA ILE A 79 7.13 -8.84 -0.89
C ILE A 79 7.91 -9.81 0.00
N ASN A 80 9.09 -10.23 -0.45
CA ASN A 80 9.86 -11.26 0.25
C ASN A 80 10.51 -10.77 1.55
N ASN A 81 11.03 -9.54 1.56
CA ASN A 81 11.84 -9.03 2.66
C ASN A 81 11.02 -8.26 3.71
N VAL A 82 9.81 -7.82 3.37
CA VAL A 82 8.95 -7.02 4.26
C VAL A 82 7.55 -7.59 4.39
N LEU A 83 6.80 -7.69 3.29
CA LEU A 83 5.37 -7.99 3.35
C LEU A 83 5.10 -9.37 3.95
N ILE A 84 5.69 -10.43 3.41
CA ILE A 84 5.50 -11.79 3.90
C ILE A 84 5.89 -11.94 5.38
N PRO A 85 7.07 -11.47 5.82
CA PRO A 85 7.42 -11.47 7.25
C PRO A 85 6.40 -10.76 8.14
N VAL A 86 5.87 -9.61 7.71
CA VAL A 86 4.86 -8.87 8.48
C VAL A 86 3.54 -9.61 8.50
N VAL A 87 3.04 -10.07 7.35
CA VAL A 87 1.78 -10.83 7.25
C VAL A 87 1.82 -12.08 8.12
N LYS A 88 2.91 -12.84 8.10
CA LYS A 88 3.10 -14.00 8.96
C LYS A 88 3.07 -13.66 10.46
N ALA A 89 3.62 -12.51 10.82
CA ALA A 89 3.75 -12.13 12.21
C ALA A 89 2.45 -11.57 12.82
N ILE A 90 1.65 -10.82 12.06
CA ILE A 90 0.49 -10.09 12.56
C ILE A 90 -0.81 -10.33 11.78
N GLY A 91 -0.78 -11.06 10.65
CA GLY A 91 -1.94 -11.25 9.78
C GLY A 91 -3.15 -11.87 10.48
N ASN A 92 -2.91 -12.76 11.44
CA ASN A 92 -3.98 -13.42 12.23
C ASN A 92 -4.35 -12.67 13.52
N HIS A 93 -3.94 -11.41 13.67
CA HIS A 93 -4.26 -10.64 14.86
C HIS A 93 -5.74 -10.22 14.87
N ASN A 94 -6.46 -10.44 15.98
CA ASN A 94 -7.90 -10.18 16.08
C ASN A 94 -8.29 -8.73 15.77
N ALA A 95 -7.44 -7.76 16.10
CA ALA A 95 -7.68 -6.35 15.80
C ALA A 95 -7.34 -5.94 14.37
N LEU A 96 -6.69 -6.81 13.58
CA LEU A 96 -6.40 -6.50 12.18
C LEU A 96 -7.63 -6.81 11.32
N MET A 97 -8.26 -5.79 10.77
CA MET A 97 -9.43 -5.92 9.92
C MET A 97 -9.05 -6.17 8.45
N THR A 98 -8.11 -5.40 7.94
CA THR A 98 -7.77 -5.43 6.51
C THR A 98 -6.38 -4.85 6.25
N TRP A 99 -5.81 -5.25 5.12
CA TRP A 99 -4.65 -4.62 4.51
C TRP A 99 -5.13 -3.65 3.44
N GLU A 100 -4.76 -2.39 3.55
CA GLU A 100 -4.98 -1.39 2.52
C GLU A 100 -3.68 -1.19 1.76
N VAL A 101 -3.67 -1.51 0.45
CA VAL A 101 -2.43 -1.41 -0.34
C VAL A 101 -2.02 0.05 -0.47
N PHE A 102 -2.96 0.92 -0.81
CA PHE A 102 -2.67 2.34 -1.00
C PHE A 102 -3.76 3.25 -0.41
N ASN A 103 -3.33 4.37 0.14
CA ASN A 103 -4.13 5.56 0.29
C ASN A 103 -4.01 6.43 -0.97
N GLU A 104 -5.12 6.62 -1.70
CA GLU A 104 -5.29 7.52 -2.84
C GLU A 104 -4.23 7.33 -3.95
N PRO A 105 -4.06 6.10 -4.49
CA PRO A 105 -3.02 5.83 -5.48
C PRO A 105 -3.15 6.64 -6.77
N GLU A 106 -4.35 7.10 -7.10
CA GLU A 106 -4.61 7.97 -8.26
C GLU A 106 -3.79 9.26 -8.20
N GLY A 107 -3.46 9.71 -6.97
CA GLY A 107 -2.57 10.87 -6.76
C GLY A 107 -1.23 10.77 -7.45
N MET A 108 -0.72 9.54 -7.64
CA MET A 108 0.55 9.26 -8.30
C MET A 108 0.46 9.14 -9.83
N THR A 109 -0.71 9.31 -10.42
CA THR A 109 -0.91 9.18 -11.88
C THR A 109 -1.11 10.54 -12.55
N ASN A 110 -1.27 10.54 -13.90
CA ASN A 110 -1.52 11.76 -14.67
C ASN A 110 -2.80 12.50 -14.28
N VAL A 111 -3.75 11.84 -13.62
CA VAL A 111 -4.97 12.48 -13.10
C VAL A 111 -4.79 13.05 -11.70
N GLY A 112 -3.66 12.75 -11.06
CA GLY A 112 -3.39 13.12 -9.68
C GLY A 112 -2.49 14.35 -9.52
N TRP A 113 -1.99 14.55 -8.32
CA TRP A 113 -1.39 15.81 -7.84
C TRP A 113 0.07 15.69 -7.39
N THR A 114 0.67 14.48 -7.31
CA THR A 114 2.08 14.36 -6.95
C THR A 114 3.00 14.87 -8.06
N THR A 115 4.21 15.28 -7.70
CA THR A 115 5.20 15.81 -8.65
C THR A 115 5.68 14.73 -9.62
N GLU A 116 6.04 13.57 -9.09
CA GLU A 116 6.44 12.42 -9.91
C GLU A 116 5.22 11.55 -10.22
N LYS A 117 5.22 10.94 -11.39
CA LYS A 117 4.05 10.18 -11.89
C LYS A 117 4.40 8.74 -12.22
N LEU A 118 3.40 7.89 -12.05
CA LEU A 118 3.41 6.48 -12.46
C LEU A 118 2.24 6.22 -13.43
N GLU A 119 2.42 5.25 -14.30
CA GLU A 119 1.32 4.77 -15.12
C GLU A 119 0.29 4.00 -14.28
N LYS A 120 -1.00 4.17 -14.60
CA LYS A 120 -2.09 3.43 -13.94
C LYS A 120 -1.79 1.93 -13.89
N ALA A 121 -1.38 1.35 -15.01
CA ALA A 121 -1.07 -0.09 -15.11
C ALA A 121 0.04 -0.54 -14.16
N THR A 122 1.01 0.33 -13.86
CA THR A 122 2.07 0.05 -12.89
C THR A 122 1.50 -0.12 -11.47
N LEU A 123 0.59 0.78 -11.08
CA LEU A 123 -0.08 0.70 -9.77
C LEU A 123 -1.01 -0.51 -9.68
N GLN A 124 -1.76 -0.80 -10.74
CA GLN A 124 -2.61 -1.99 -10.83
C GLN A 124 -1.80 -3.28 -10.70
N LYS A 125 -0.67 -3.39 -11.43
CA LYS A 125 0.25 -4.52 -11.33
C LYS A 125 0.80 -4.69 -9.93
N PHE A 126 1.25 -3.61 -9.31
CA PHE A 126 1.75 -3.63 -7.94
C PHE A 126 0.66 -4.08 -6.96
N THR A 127 -0.54 -3.50 -7.04
CA THR A 127 -1.68 -3.88 -6.20
C THR A 127 -2.02 -5.37 -6.34
N ASN A 128 -2.09 -5.88 -7.58
CA ASN A 128 -2.32 -7.29 -7.84
C ASN A 128 -1.25 -8.18 -7.18
N LYS A 129 0.03 -7.86 -7.32
CA LYS A 129 1.13 -8.64 -6.73
C LYS A 129 1.11 -8.62 -5.20
N ILE A 130 0.80 -7.48 -4.59
CA ILE A 130 0.68 -7.35 -3.13
C ILE A 130 -0.51 -8.15 -2.60
N ALA A 131 -1.69 -7.99 -3.20
CA ALA A 131 -2.89 -8.72 -2.81
C ALA A 131 -2.67 -10.24 -2.96
N ALA A 132 -2.11 -10.69 -4.08
CA ALA A 132 -1.80 -12.09 -4.30
C ALA A 132 -0.84 -12.67 -3.25
N ALA A 133 0.19 -11.91 -2.86
CA ALA A 133 1.13 -12.34 -1.83
C ALA A 133 0.44 -12.48 -0.45
N ILE A 134 -0.46 -11.55 -0.10
CA ILE A 134 -1.23 -11.62 1.14
C ILE A 134 -2.17 -12.84 1.13
N HIS A 135 -2.97 -13.01 0.07
CA HIS A 135 -3.91 -14.12 -0.05
C HIS A 135 -3.22 -15.50 -0.17
N THR A 136 -1.99 -15.54 -0.69
CA THR A 136 -1.20 -16.78 -0.71
C THR A 136 -0.73 -17.18 0.69
N GLU A 137 -0.40 -16.21 1.53
CA GLU A 137 -0.02 -16.48 2.93
C GLU A 137 -1.24 -16.87 3.79
N ASN A 138 -2.37 -16.18 3.57
CA ASN A 138 -3.64 -16.51 4.23
C ASN A 138 -4.82 -15.96 3.40
N PRO A 139 -5.64 -16.84 2.79
CA PRO A 139 -6.76 -16.44 1.93
C PRO A 139 -7.93 -15.78 2.67
N GLU A 140 -7.96 -15.82 4.01
CA GLU A 140 -8.98 -15.18 4.82
C GLU A 140 -8.67 -13.71 5.12
N LEU A 141 -7.47 -13.22 4.78
CA LEU A 141 -7.08 -11.83 5.01
C LEU A 141 -7.73 -10.93 3.97
N LEU A 142 -8.38 -9.88 4.43
CA LEU A 142 -9.03 -8.90 3.56
C LEU A 142 -8.03 -7.88 3.03
N VAL A 143 -8.10 -7.60 1.72
CA VAL A 143 -7.27 -6.62 1.04
C VAL A 143 -8.13 -5.60 0.33
N SER A 144 -7.75 -4.33 0.43
CA SER A 144 -8.42 -3.22 -0.25
C SER A 144 -7.44 -2.16 -0.72
N THR A 145 -7.93 -1.11 -1.35
CA THR A 145 -7.21 0.12 -1.66
C THR A 145 -8.14 1.33 -1.50
N GLY A 146 -7.64 2.42 -0.91
CA GLY A 146 -8.40 3.64 -0.67
C GLY A 146 -8.38 4.56 -1.88
N SER A 147 -9.39 4.51 -2.73
CA SER A 147 -9.52 5.37 -3.90
C SER A 147 -9.92 6.79 -3.51
N VAL A 148 -9.31 7.81 -4.11
CA VAL A 148 -9.61 9.22 -3.82
C VAL A 148 -11.03 9.63 -4.19
N ASN A 149 -11.66 8.90 -5.12
CA ASN A 149 -13.01 9.22 -5.61
C ASN A 149 -13.66 7.98 -6.21
N ILE A 150 -14.99 7.91 -6.11
CA ILE A 150 -15.80 6.80 -6.64
C ILE A 150 -15.60 6.58 -8.15
N GLN A 151 -15.32 7.62 -8.91
CA GLN A 151 -15.10 7.52 -10.37
C GLN A 151 -13.90 6.63 -10.73
N TYR A 152 -12.95 6.44 -9.82
CA TYR A 152 -11.75 5.62 -10.03
C TYR A 152 -11.88 4.20 -9.54
N GLN A 153 -12.98 3.82 -8.87
CA GLN A 153 -13.21 2.45 -8.39
C GLN A 153 -13.06 1.40 -9.50
N LYS A 154 -13.50 1.73 -10.71
CA LYS A 154 -13.37 0.83 -11.87
C LYS A 154 -11.93 0.46 -12.23
N TRP A 155 -10.92 1.21 -11.76
CA TRP A 155 -9.52 0.90 -11.98
C TRP A 155 -9.07 -0.33 -11.17
N TRP A 156 -9.77 -0.62 -10.09
CA TRP A 156 -9.38 -1.59 -9.08
C TRP A 156 -10.24 -2.86 -9.10
N ASN A 157 -11.03 -3.07 -10.16
CA ASN A 157 -11.78 -4.31 -10.32
C ASN A 157 -10.86 -5.49 -10.68
N ASP A 158 -11.33 -6.70 -10.44
CA ASP A 158 -10.57 -7.94 -10.59
C ASP A 158 -9.98 -8.09 -11.99
N SER A 159 -10.76 -7.83 -13.03
CA SER A 159 -10.30 -8.00 -14.42
C SER A 159 -9.14 -7.06 -14.77
N GLU A 160 -9.19 -5.81 -14.31
CA GLU A 160 -8.11 -4.84 -14.52
C GLU A 160 -6.85 -5.22 -13.74
N LEU A 161 -7.00 -5.64 -12.48
CA LEU A 161 -5.88 -6.05 -11.63
C LEU A 161 -5.20 -7.29 -12.18
N ILE A 162 -5.97 -8.33 -12.52
CA ILE A 162 -5.45 -9.59 -13.08
C ILE A 162 -4.78 -9.33 -14.44
N ALA A 163 -5.39 -8.52 -15.30
CA ALA A 163 -4.79 -8.19 -16.60
C ALA A 163 -3.44 -7.47 -16.47
N ALA A 164 -3.29 -6.60 -15.45
CA ALA A 164 -2.05 -5.87 -15.21
C ALA A 164 -0.96 -6.71 -14.54
N GLY A 165 -1.30 -7.54 -13.55
CA GLY A 165 -0.34 -8.24 -12.70
C GLY A 165 -0.20 -9.74 -12.94
N GLY A 166 -1.24 -10.38 -13.49
CA GLY A 166 -1.23 -11.79 -13.87
C GLY A 166 -1.60 -12.78 -12.77
N GLU A 167 -1.73 -12.35 -11.50
CA GLU A 167 -2.10 -13.23 -10.39
C GLU A 167 -3.62 -13.31 -10.24
N SER A 168 -4.19 -14.52 -10.35
CA SER A 168 -5.64 -14.73 -10.29
C SER A 168 -6.25 -14.47 -8.92
N ASN A 169 -5.47 -14.60 -7.84
CA ASN A 169 -5.85 -14.28 -6.46
C ASN A 169 -5.40 -12.88 -6.02
N GLY A 170 -4.87 -12.07 -6.94
CA GLY A 170 -4.42 -10.71 -6.68
C GLY A 170 -5.54 -9.68 -6.84
N THR A 171 -6.66 -9.89 -6.19
CA THR A 171 -7.88 -9.08 -6.25
C THR A 171 -8.14 -8.37 -4.92
N LEU A 172 -9.06 -7.41 -4.92
CA LEU A 172 -9.51 -6.74 -3.71
C LEU A 172 -10.81 -7.37 -3.21
N ASP A 173 -10.95 -7.50 -1.89
CA ASP A 173 -12.14 -8.07 -1.26
C ASP A 173 -13.27 -7.07 -1.15
N PHE A 174 -12.94 -5.79 -1.05
CA PHE A 174 -13.90 -4.70 -1.03
C PHE A 174 -13.27 -3.39 -1.51
N PHE A 175 -14.14 -2.43 -1.84
CA PHE A 175 -13.70 -1.11 -2.27
C PHE A 175 -13.85 -0.09 -1.16
N GLN A 176 -12.84 0.79 -1.03
CA GLN A 176 -12.88 1.98 -0.20
C GLN A 176 -12.88 3.21 -1.09
N THR A 177 -13.73 4.18 -0.77
CA THR A 177 -13.80 5.45 -1.49
C THR A 177 -13.74 6.59 -0.50
N HIS A 178 -12.80 7.51 -0.72
CA HIS A 178 -12.75 8.74 0.02
C HIS A 178 -13.76 9.73 -0.55
N TYR A 179 -14.39 10.46 0.33
CA TYR A 179 -15.36 11.50 -0.03
C TYR A 179 -15.01 12.82 0.63
N TYR A 180 -14.74 13.81 -0.21
CA TYR A 180 -14.40 15.16 0.22
C TYR A 180 -15.48 16.13 -0.25
N PRO A 181 -16.49 16.43 0.56
CA PRO A 181 -17.68 17.21 0.12
C PRO A 181 -17.32 18.60 -0.42
N TYR A 182 -16.19 19.16 0.00
CA TYR A 182 -15.72 20.47 -0.49
C TYR A 182 -15.15 20.45 -1.90
N TYR A 183 -14.71 19.26 -2.38
CA TYR A 183 -14.09 19.09 -3.70
C TYR A 183 -14.91 18.21 -4.64
N GLN A 184 -15.95 17.57 -4.13
CA GLN A 184 -16.70 16.55 -4.86
C GLN A 184 -18.22 16.80 -4.81
N ALA A 185 -18.62 18.05 -4.64
CA ALA A 185 -20.04 18.44 -4.51
C ALA A 185 -20.91 17.98 -5.69
N ASP A 186 -20.30 17.75 -6.86
CA ASP A 186 -20.99 17.33 -8.09
C ASP A 186 -20.87 15.80 -8.36
N ALA A 187 -20.31 15.03 -7.42
CA ALA A 187 -20.03 13.60 -7.60
C ALA A 187 -21.11 12.67 -6.97
N VAL A 188 -22.25 13.23 -6.57
CA VAL A 188 -23.39 12.50 -5.99
C VAL A 188 -24.56 12.51 -6.97
#